data_c3de7da03f1fdb93ddf9885f9457becd
#
_entry.id   c3de7da03f1fdb93ddf9885f9457becd
#
_cell.length_a   1.000
_cell.length_b   1.000
_cell.length_c   1.000
_cell.angle_alpha   90.00
_cell.angle_beta   90.00
_cell.angle_gamma   90.00
#
_symmetry.space_group_name_H-M   'P 1'
#
loop_
_entity.id
_entity.type
_entity.pdbx_description
1 polymer ?
#
loop_
_entity_poly.entity_id
_entity_poly.type
_entity_poly.pdbx_seq_one_letter_code
_entity_poly.pdbx_strand_id
1 'polypeptide(L)'
;MTEAGPLILIGGHEDKEGDRLILKEVAEKVRGRKLVIATVASREPEDYFATYCRAFENLGVGELVELYVENRLEALEGEALQALQGAAGVFFTGGDQLRITSRIGETPVHRRIREIHLSGGLIAGTSAGASAMSDAMLAAGASAESHRIGDLQTAAGLSLICARRWLRHQERGKRQTYSQS
;
A
#
# COMPACT_ATOMS: atom_id res chain seq x y z
N MET A 1 17.03 11.31 12.50
CA MET A 1 15.62 11.02 12.14
C MET A 1 15.65 10.22 10.85
N THR A 2 15.24 8.96 10.88
CA THR A 2 15.14 8.13 9.67
C THR A 2 14.13 8.75 8.71
N GLU A 3 14.48 8.81 7.43
CA GLU A 3 13.58 9.26 6.38
C GLU A 3 12.52 8.18 6.13
N ALA A 4 11.27 8.60 5.85
CA ALA A 4 10.21 7.64 5.53
C ALA A 4 10.57 6.88 4.25
N GLY A 5 10.19 5.61 4.20
CA GLY A 5 10.46 4.73 3.09
C GLY A 5 9.79 5.12 1.78
N PRO A 6 10.13 4.45 0.69
CA PRO A 6 9.52 4.71 -0.61
C PRO A 6 8.05 4.30 -0.63
N LEU A 7 7.27 4.99 -1.47
CA LEU A 7 5.89 4.66 -1.83
C LEU A 7 5.83 4.32 -3.31
N ILE A 8 5.24 3.16 -3.66
CA ILE A 8 5.01 2.74 -5.04
C ILE A 8 3.51 2.56 -5.27
N LEU A 9 2.93 3.41 -6.12
CA LEU A 9 1.53 3.36 -6.48
C LEU A 9 1.39 2.83 -7.91
N ILE A 10 0.61 1.76 -8.05
CA ILE A 10 0.40 1.04 -9.30
C ILE A 10 -1.08 1.18 -9.66
N GLY A 11 -1.38 1.62 -10.88
CA GLY A 11 -2.75 1.84 -11.35
C GLY A 11 -3.60 0.57 -11.53
N GLY A 12 -2.97 -0.59 -11.44
CA GLY A 12 -3.57 -1.91 -11.68
C GLY A 12 -3.00 -2.58 -12.92
N HIS A 13 -3.34 -3.86 -13.11
CA HIS A 13 -2.91 -4.67 -14.26
C HIS A 13 -1.39 -4.73 -14.45
N GLU A 14 -0.63 -4.66 -13.37
CA GLU A 14 0.82 -4.84 -13.44
C GLU A 14 1.17 -6.22 -14.00
N ASP A 15 2.21 -6.24 -14.83
CA ASP A 15 2.75 -7.46 -15.41
C ASP A 15 3.30 -8.39 -14.32
N LYS A 16 2.77 -9.62 -14.26
CA LYS A 16 3.15 -10.65 -13.28
C LYS A 16 3.92 -11.82 -13.88
N GLU A 17 3.95 -11.93 -15.21
CA GLU A 17 4.45 -13.11 -15.94
C GLU A 17 5.62 -12.76 -16.85
N GLY A 18 5.59 -11.61 -17.51
CA GLY A 18 6.61 -11.16 -18.47
C GLY A 18 7.80 -10.48 -17.81
N ASP A 19 8.07 -9.24 -18.23
CA ASP A 19 9.23 -8.47 -17.72
C ASP A 19 9.13 -8.06 -16.27
N ARG A 20 7.93 -7.97 -15.71
CA ARG A 20 7.62 -7.65 -14.30
C ARG A 20 8.37 -6.41 -13.79
N LEU A 21 8.54 -5.38 -14.63
CA LEU A 21 9.40 -4.23 -14.33
C LEU A 21 9.06 -3.54 -13.01
N ILE A 22 7.78 -3.28 -12.75
CA ILE A 22 7.37 -2.62 -11.51
C ILE A 22 7.53 -3.52 -10.28
N LEU A 23 7.33 -4.84 -10.44
CA LEU A 23 7.54 -5.80 -9.36
C LEU A 23 9.04 -6.00 -9.05
N LYS A 24 9.92 -5.89 -10.06
CA LYS A 24 11.37 -5.83 -9.86
C LYS A 24 11.76 -4.60 -9.02
N GLU A 25 11.16 -3.44 -9.30
CA GLU A 25 11.41 -2.23 -8.49
C GLU A 25 10.96 -2.44 -7.03
N VAL A 26 9.79 -3.04 -6.81
CA VAL A 26 9.33 -3.42 -5.45
C VAL A 26 10.32 -4.36 -4.78
N ALA A 27 10.75 -5.41 -5.47
CA ALA A 27 11.70 -6.40 -4.95
C ALA A 27 13.06 -5.78 -4.59
N GLU A 28 13.57 -4.85 -5.41
CA GLU A 28 14.82 -4.12 -5.16
C GLU A 28 14.77 -3.33 -3.84
N LYS A 29 13.64 -2.69 -3.52
CA LYS A 29 13.49 -1.91 -2.26
C LYS A 29 13.53 -2.79 -1.01
N VAL A 30 13.17 -4.06 -1.13
CA VAL A 30 13.15 -5.01 -0.01
C VAL A 30 14.24 -6.07 -0.09
N ARG A 31 15.09 -6.05 -1.11
CA ARG A 31 16.09 -7.06 -1.48
C ARG A 31 16.60 -7.93 -0.32
N GLY A 32 16.42 -9.25 -0.46
CA GLY A 32 16.87 -10.24 0.54
C GLY A 32 16.11 -10.20 1.87
N ARG A 33 15.10 -9.32 2.00
CA ARG A 33 14.32 -9.15 3.23
C ARG A 33 12.86 -9.55 3.01
N LYS A 34 12.09 -9.50 4.08
CA LYS A 34 10.67 -9.88 4.13
C LYS A 34 9.78 -8.82 3.47
N LEU A 35 8.95 -9.25 2.52
CA LEU A 35 7.85 -8.48 1.94
C LEU A 35 6.52 -9.10 2.36
N VAL A 36 5.65 -8.31 2.95
CA VAL A 36 4.29 -8.71 3.32
C VAL A 36 3.34 -8.38 2.19
N ILE A 37 2.60 -9.38 1.71
CA ILE A 37 1.55 -9.22 0.70
C ILE A 37 0.21 -9.10 1.41
N ALA A 38 -0.38 -7.91 1.42
CA ALA A 38 -1.66 -7.63 2.06
C ALA A 38 -2.81 -7.92 1.08
N THR A 39 -3.43 -9.09 1.23
CA THR A 39 -4.55 -9.57 0.39
C THR A 39 -5.92 -9.16 0.94
N VAL A 40 -5.96 -8.26 1.91
CA VAL A 40 -7.17 -7.79 2.63
C VAL A 40 -8.29 -7.29 1.71
N ALA A 41 -7.94 -6.76 0.54
CA ALA A 41 -8.90 -6.31 -0.47
C ALA A 41 -9.61 -7.44 -1.20
N SER A 42 -9.02 -8.64 -1.24
CA SER A 42 -9.51 -9.76 -2.03
C SER A 42 -10.69 -10.48 -1.37
N ARG A 43 -11.53 -11.09 -2.20
CA ARG A 43 -12.51 -12.11 -1.81
C ARG A 43 -11.93 -13.51 -1.82
N GLU A 44 -10.84 -13.69 -2.56
CA GLU A 44 -10.10 -14.95 -2.76
C GLU A 44 -8.62 -14.69 -2.41
N PRO A 45 -8.31 -14.47 -1.11
CA PRO A 45 -6.99 -14.05 -0.67
C PRO A 45 -5.90 -15.06 -1.04
N GLU A 46 -6.15 -16.35 -0.86
CA GLU A 46 -5.20 -17.43 -1.12
C GLU A 46 -4.73 -17.46 -2.58
N ASP A 47 -5.65 -17.30 -3.53
CA ASP A 47 -5.35 -17.25 -4.97
C ASP A 47 -4.50 -16.03 -5.32
N TYR A 48 -4.82 -14.87 -4.70
CA TYR A 48 -4.03 -13.66 -4.87
C TYR A 48 -2.64 -13.81 -4.28
N PHE A 49 -2.53 -14.34 -3.07
CA PHE A 49 -1.22 -14.57 -2.45
C PHE A 49 -0.36 -15.51 -3.29
N ALA A 50 -0.91 -16.66 -3.72
CA ALA A 50 -0.20 -17.60 -4.59
C ALA A 50 0.26 -16.96 -5.91
N THR A 51 -0.57 -16.09 -6.49
CA THR A 51 -0.24 -15.36 -7.72
C THR A 51 0.95 -14.42 -7.50
N TYR A 52 0.98 -13.66 -6.40
CA TYR A 52 2.12 -12.79 -6.09
C TYR A 52 3.36 -13.57 -5.67
N CYS A 53 3.23 -14.73 -5.02
CA CYS A 53 4.38 -15.62 -4.76
C CYS A 53 5.07 -15.99 -6.07
N ARG A 54 4.31 -16.42 -7.09
CA ARG A 54 4.87 -16.69 -8.43
C ARG A 54 5.44 -15.44 -9.09
N ALA A 55 4.74 -14.31 -8.99
CA ALA A 55 5.18 -13.06 -9.61
C ALA A 55 6.48 -12.51 -9.02
N PHE A 56 6.74 -12.72 -7.73
CA PHE A 56 7.98 -12.32 -7.06
C PHE A 56 9.07 -13.40 -7.08
N GLU A 57 8.76 -14.59 -7.63
CA GLU A 57 9.74 -15.68 -7.75
C GLU A 57 10.97 -15.19 -8.54
N ASN A 58 12.16 -15.51 -8.02
CA ASN A 58 13.45 -15.13 -8.60
C ASN A 58 13.71 -13.61 -8.72
N LEU A 59 12.91 -12.75 -8.06
CA LEU A 59 13.16 -11.30 -8.02
C LEU A 59 14.04 -10.87 -6.83
N GLY A 60 14.50 -11.79 -5.99
CA GLY A 60 15.41 -11.48 -4.88
C GLY A 60 14.73 -11.00 -3.61
N VAL A 61 13.43 -11.23 -3.43
CA VAL A 61 12.74 -11.09 -2.15
C VAL A 61 13.16 -12.26 -1.24
N GLY A 62 13.47 -11.98 0.02
CA GLY A 62 13.95 -13.02 0.94
C GLY A 62 12.85 -13.91 1.48
N GLU A 63 11.73 -13.30 1.83
CA GLU A 63 10.55 -13.98 2.39
C GLU A 63 9.27 -13.26 1.94
N LEU A 64 8.26 -14.01 1.55
CA LEU A 64 6.91 -13.54 1.28
C LEU A 64 5.96 -14.07 2.36
N VAL A 65 5.23 -13.17 3.00
CA VAL A 65 4.25 -13.52 4.03
C VAL A 65 2.91 -12.86 3.70
N GLU A 66 1.84 -13.60 3.83
CA GLU A 66 0.49 -13.06 3.66
C GLU A 66 0.06 -12.24 4.88
N LEU A 67 -0.60 -11.11 4.63
CA LEU A 67 -1.40 -10.39 5.60
C LEU A 67 -2.85 -10.40 5.13
N TYR A 68 -3.66 -11.23 5.74
CA TYR A 68 -5.09 -11.27 5.55
C TYR A 68 -5.80 -11.14 6.90
N VAL A 69 -6.93 -10.49 6.91
CA VAL A 69 -7.88 -10.43 8.02
C VAL A 69 -9.29 -10.48 7.45
N GLU A 70 -10.12 -11.36 7.97
CA GLU A 70 -11.52 -11.49 7.53
C GLU A 70 -12.38 -10.36 8.12
N ASN A 71 -12.05 -9.96 9.33
CA ASN A 71 -12.81 -8.96 10.07
C ASN A 71 -11.87 -8.04 10.87
N ARG A 72 -12.44 -6.95 11.40
CA ARG A 72 -11.69 -5.93 12.13
C ARG A 72 -11.07 -6.44 13.44
N LEU A 73 -11.65 -7.44 14.09
CA LEU A 73 -11.15 -7.97 15.37
C LEU A 73 -9.80 -8.65 15.17
N GLU A 74 -9.59 -9.36 14.07
CA GLU A 74 -8.32 -9.99 13.73
C GLU A 74 -7.18 -9.00 13.49
N ALA A 75 -7.51 -7.74 13.15
CA ALA A 75 -6.53 -6.68 12.99
C ALA A 75 -6.11 -6.00 14.31
N LEU A 76 -6.67 -6.41 15.45
CA LEU A 76 -6.34 -5.84 16.76
C LEU A 76 -5.15 -6.53 17.40
N GLU A 77 -4.94 -7.83 17.13
CA GLU A 77 -3.92 -8.66 17.76
C GLU A 77 -3.60 -9.92 16.92
N GLY A 78 -2.72 -10.78 17.43
CA GLY A 78 -2.49 -12.13 16.91
C GLY A 78 -1.66 -12.19 15.63
N GLU A 79 -2.03 -13.09 14.74
CA GLU A 79 -1.26 -13.48 13.55
C GLU A 79 -1.03 -12.32 12.56
N ALA A 80 -2.00 -11.43 12.41
CA ALA A 80 -1.87 -10.27 11.53
C ALA A 80 -0.71 -9.34 11.94
N LEU A 81 -0.50 -9.14 13.24
CA LEU A 81 0.65 -8.37 13.74
C LEU A 81 1.95 -9.16 13.63
N GLN A 82 1.92 -10.49 13.82
CA GLN A 82 3.09 -11.35 13.64
C GLN A 82 3.56 -11.33 12.17
N ALA A 83 2.65 -11.34 11.21
CA ALA A 83 2.97 -11.23 9.80
C ALA A 83 3.83 -9.99 9.49
N LEU A 84 3.59 -8.87 10.18
CA LEU A 84 4.29 -7.60 10.02
C LEU A 84 5.62 -7.51 10.80
N GLN A 85 5.97 -8.49 11.64
CA GLN A 85 7.24 -8.47 12.37
C GLN A 85 8.41 -8.63 11.41
N GLY A 86 9.41 -7.75 11.49
CA GLY A 86 10.59 -7.79 10.62
C GLY A 86 10.35 -7.45 9.15
N ALA A 87 9.14 -7.02 8.79
CA ALA A 87 8.83 -6.65 7.41
C ALA A 87 9.66 -5.45 6.93
N ALA A 88 10.29 -5.59 5.78
CA ALA A 88 10.99 -4.53 5.07
C ALA A 88 10.05 -3.72 4.17
N GLY A 89 8.88 -4.26 3.87
CA GLY A 89 7.83 -3.57 3.11
C GLY A 89 6.50 -4.29 3.17
N VAL A 90 5.46 -3.58 2.74
CA VAL A 90 4.10 -4.09 2.60
C VAL A 90 3.59 -3.75 1.21
N PHE A 91 3.02 -4.74 0.53
CA PHE A 91 2.41 -4.62 -0.79
C PHE A 91 0.91 -4.91 -0.70
N PHE A 92 0.09 -3.89 -0.90
CA PHE A 92 -1.37 -4.04 -0.93
C PHE A 92 -1.84 -4.49 -2.31
N THR A 93 -2.57 -5.60 -2.37
CA THR A 93 -3.14 -6.12 -3.63
C THR A 93 -4.37 -5.34 -4.07
N GLY A 94 -4.81 -5.58 -5.29
CA GLY A 94 -6.09 -5.11 -5.81
C GLY A 94 -7.29 -5.81 -5.16
N GLY A 95 -8.48 -5.30 -5.46
CA GLY A 95 -9.76 -5.82 -4.97
C GLY A 95 -10.71 -4.68 -4.58
N ASP A 96 -11.22 -4.71 -3.35
CA ASP A 96 -12.13 -3.69 -2.80
C ASP A 96 -11.40 -2.83 -1.76
N GLN A 97 -11.19 -1.56 -2.06
CA GLN A 97 -10.50 -0.62 -1.17
C GLN A 97 -11.26 -0.37 0.14
N LEU A 98 -12.58 -0.49 0.15
CA LEU A 98 -13.37 -0.34 1.38
C LEU A 98 -13.12 -1.51 2.35
N ARG A 99 -12.85 -2.71 1.84
CA ARG A 99 -12.44 -3.84 2.70
C ARG A 99 -11.14 -3.54 3.41
N ILE A 100 -10.15 -2.96 2.74
CA ILE A 100 -8.89 -2.58 3.38
C ILE A 100 -9.15 -1.62 4.53
N THR A 101 -9.82 -0.49 4.26
CA THR A 101 -9.98 0.56 5.28
C THR A 101 -10.92 0.17 6.41
N SER A 102 -12.00 -0.58 6.13
CA SER A 102 -12.92 -1.06 7.16
C SER A 102 -12.31 -2.12 8.08
N ARG A 103 -11.45 -2.99 7.54
CA ARG A 103 -10.85 -4.08 8.30
C ARG A 103 -9.63 -3.64 9.09
N ILE A 104 -8.71 -2.89 8.48
CA ILE A 104 -7.44 -2.53 9.11
C ILE A 104 -7.29 -1.05 9.49
N GLY A 105 -8.12 -0.14 8.96
CA GLY A 105 -8.03 1.30 9.27
C GLY A 105 -8.11 1.57 10.78
N GLU A 106 -7.21 2.40 11.32
CA GLU A 106 -7.12 2.78 12.74
C GLU A 106 -6.95 1.62 13.73
N THR A 107 -6.47 0.46 13.27
CA THR A 107 -6.14 -0.69 14.10
C THR A 107 -4.64 -0.73 14.43
N PRO A 108 -4.21 -1.61 15.36
CA PRO A 108 -2.78 -1.90 15.57
C PRO A 108 -2.05 -2.35 14.31
N VAL A 109 -2.69 -3.12 13.42
CA VAL A 109 -2.14 -3.51 12.11
C VAL A 109 -1.84 -2.27 11.27
N HIS A 110 -2.78 -1.34 11.13
CA HIS A 110 -2.56 -0.08 10.41
C HIS A 110 -1.43 0.75 11.02
N ARG A 111 -1.39 0.85 12.35
CA ARG A 111 -0.32 1.56 13.06
C ARG A 111 1.04 0.93 12.75
N ARG A 112 1.12 -0.40 12.78
CA ARG A 112 2.36 -1.12 12.48
C ARG A 112 2.83 -0.89 11.04
N ILE A 113 1.93 -0.89 10.08
CA ILE A 113 2.24 -0.57 8.68
C ILE A 113 2.81 0.85 8.55
N ARG A 114 2.22 1.84 9.23
CA ARG A 114 2.77 3.20 9.28
C ARG A 114 4.15 3.27 9.91
N GLU A 115 4.40 2.52 10.97
CA GLU A 115 5.72 2.44 11.62
C GLU A 115 6.77 1.87 10.66
N ILE A 116 6.44 0.80 9.91
CA ILE A 116 7.33 0.24 8.88
C ILE A 116 7.70 1.34 7.88
N HIS A 117 6.73 2.06 7.34
CA HIS A 117 6.98 3.17 6.41
C HIS A 117 7.85 4.28 7.02
N LEU A 118 7.52 4.75 8.21
CA LEU A 118 8.25 5.83 8.90
C LEU A 118 9.67 5.42 9.31
N SER A 119 9.93 4.12 9.40
CA SER A 119 11.27 3.55 9.67
C SER A 119 12.07 3.25 8.41
N GLY A 120 11.62 3.69 7.23
CA GLY A 120 12.32 3.52 5.97
C GLY A 120 11.85 2.30 5.14
N GLY A 121 10.83 1.56 5.60
CA GLY A 121 10.26 0.43 4.87
C GLY A 121 9.41 0.85 3.68
N LEU A 122 9.38 0.00 2.65
CA LEU A 122 8.57 0.19 1.45
C LEU A 122 7.08 0.01 1.76
N ILE A 123 6.24 0.89 1.22
CA ILE A 123 4.81 0.62 1.03
C ILE A 123 4.49 0.69 -0.45
N ALA A 124 3.89 -0.35 -0.96
CA ALA A 124 3.43 -0.43 -2.35
C ALA A 124 1.96 -0.85 -2.39
N GLY A 125 1.25 -0.49 -3.46
CA GLY A 125 -0.13 -0.92 -3.65
C GLY A 125 -0.54 -0.84 -5.11
N THR A 126 -1.42 -1.76 -5.51
CA THR A 126 -1.98 -1.81 -6.85
C THR A 126 -3.49 -1.63 -6.83
N SER A 127 -4.05 -0.85 -7.77
CA SER A 127 -5.49 -0.61 -7.93
C SER A 127 -6.14 -0.18 -6.59
N ALA A 128 -7.03 -1.00 -6.03
CA ALA A 128 -7.66 -0.77 -4.71
C ALA A 128 -6.62 -0.57 -3.59
N GLY A 129 -5.52 -1.33 -3.60
CA GLY A 129 -4.41 -1.17 -2.66
C GLY A 129 -3.74 0.19 -2.77
N ALA A 130 -3.53 0.69 -3.98
CA ALA A 130 -2.99 2.04 -4.20
C ALA A 130 -3.98 3.12 -3.73
N SER A 131 -5.27 2.97 -4.05
CA SER A 131 -6.32 3.89 -3.61
C SER A 131 -6.41 3.99 -2.10
N ALA A 132 -6.35 2.86 -1.40
CA ALA A 132 -6.42 2.81 0.06
C ALA A 132 -5.25 3.52 0.77
N MET A 133 -4.10 3.72 0.11
CA MET A 133 -2.96 4.42 0.69
C MET A 133 -3.18 5.92 0.87
N SER A 134 -4.13 6.52 0.18
CA SER A 134 -4.44 7.97 0.23
C SER A 134 -5.13 8.40 1.53
N ASP A 135 -5.26 9.71 1.76
CA ASP A 135 -6.05 10.26 2.86
C ASP A 135 -7.55 10.12 2.59
N ALA A 136 -7.95 10.33 1.32
CA ALA A 136 -9.30 10.15 0.85
C ALA A 136 -9.27 9.37 -0.47
N MET A 137 -10.15 8.41 -0.61
CA MET A 137 -10.25 7.55 -1.79
C MET A 137 -11.66 7.56 -2.37
N LEU A 138 -11.79 7.26 -3.65
CA LEU A 138 -13.09 7.00 -4.25
C LEU A 138 -13.63 5.68 -3.69
N ALA A 139 -14.81 5.72 -3.07
CA ALA A 139 -15.45 4.55 -2.47
C ALA A 139 -16.45 3.88 -3.41
N ALA A 140 -17.23 4.68 -4.13
CA ALA A 140 -18.15 4.24 -5.16
C ALA A 140 -18.34 5.35 -6.20
N GLY A 141 -18.62 4.95 -7.43
CA GLY A 141 -19.17 5.81 -8.47
C GLY A 141 -20.31 5.05 -9.12
N ALA A 142 -21.38 5.72 -9.49
CA ALA A 142 -22.46 5.08 -10.22
C ALA A 142 -21.92 4.59 -11.56
N SER A 143 -21.92 3.29 -11.78
CA SER A 143 -21.56 2.52 -12.98
C SER A 143 -20.45 3.09 -13.89
N ALA A 144 -19.81 2.26 -14.68
CA ALA A 144 -18.70 2.59 -15.61
C ALA A 144 -18.98 3.75 -16.59
N GLU A 145 -20.17 4.32 -16.60
CA GLU A 145 -20.61 5.37 -17.52
C GLU A 145 -20.91 6.73 -16.83
N SER A 146 -20.87 6.82 -15.49
CA SER A 146 -21.25 8.05 -14.80
C SER A 146 -20.02 8.88 -14.43
N HIS A 147 -19.63 9.78 -15.31
CA HIS A 147 -18.67 10.86 -15.04
C HIS A 147 -19.35 12.11 -14.43
N ARG A 148 -20.52 11.98 -13.82
CA ARG A 148 -21.22 13.10 -13.19
C ARG A 148 -20.65 13.34 -11.79
N ILE A 149 -20.18 14.54 -11.55
CA ILE A 149 -19.53 14.97 -10.30
C ILE A 149 -20.41 14.75 -9.05
N GLY A 150 -21.75 14.65 -9.19
CA GLY A 150 -22.70 14.46 -8.09
C GLY A 150 -22.80 13.02 -7.54
N ASP A 151 -22.26 12.02 -8.26
CA ASP A 151 -22.41 10.60 -7.90
C ASP A 151 -21.15 9.99 -7.29
N LEU A 152 -20.09 10.77 -7.11
CA LEU A 152 -18.82 10.30 -6.55
C LEU A 152 -18.91 10.28 -5.01
N GLN A 153 -18.75 9.10 -4.44
CA GLN A 153 -18.63 8.93 -2.99
C GLN A 153 -17.16 8.74 -2.63
N THR A 154 -16.73 9.47 -1.60
CA THR A 154 -15.38 9.33 -1.05
C THR A 154 -15.44 8.69 0.34
N ALA A 155 -14.38 7.97 0.68
CA ALA A 155 -14.17 7.41 2.00
C ALA A 155 -12.76 7.72 2.48
N ALA A 156 -12.53 7.64 3.79
CA ALA A 156 -11.21 7.76 4.36
C ALA A 156 -10.31 6.59 3.90
N GLY A 157 -9.08 6.89 3.52
CA GLY A 157 -8.03 5.92 3.27
C GLY A 157 -7.17 5.67 4.52
N LEU A 158 -6.01 5.06 4.32
CA LEU A 158 -5.05 4.74 5.40
C LEU A 158 -4.07 5.89 5.70
N SER A 159 -4.16 7.01 4.99
CA SER A 159 -3.28 8.18 5.19
C SER A 159 -1.77 7.84 5.19
N LEU A 160 -1.36 6.91 4.35
CA LEU A 160 0.04 6.55 4.15
C LEU A 160 0.73 7.54 3.21
N ILE A 161 -0.03 8.13 2.27
CA ILE A 161 0.41 9.20 1.36
C ILE A 161 0.00 10.52 1.98
N CYS A 162 0.90 11.18 2.71
CA CYS A 162 0.58 12.48 3.30
C CYS A 162 0.75 13.60 2.28
N ALA A 163 -0.32 14.05 1.65
CA ALA A 163 -0.34 15.19 0.72
C ALA A 163 0.22 16.49 1.38
N ARG A 164 0.03 16.67 2.69
CA ARG A 164 0.59 17.79 3.45
C ARG A 164 2.12 17.79 3.49
N ARG A 165 2.76 16.63 3.35
CA ARG A 165 4.23 16.52 3.31
C ARG A 165 4.78 16.98 1.95
N TRP A 166 4.04 16.71 0.86
CA TRP A 166 4.40 17.18 -0.48
C TRP A 166 4.33 18.70 -0.60
N LEU A 167 3.29 19.33 -0.04
CA LEU A 167 3.14 20.79 0.01
C LEU A 167 4.28 21.46 0.80
N ARG A 168 4.70 20.89 1.94
CA ARG A 168 5.85 21.41 2.71
C ARG A 168 7.19 21.26 1.99
N HIS A 169 7.34 20.27 1.13
CA HIS A 169 8.55 20.11 0.32
C HIS A 169 8.61 21.17 -0.79
N GLN A 170 7.48 21.47 -1.40
CA GLN A 170 7.34 22.55 -2.39
C GLN A 170 7.61 23.94 -1.75
N GLU A 171 7.13 24.18 -0.55
CA GLU A 171 7.36 25.44 0.17
C GLU A 171 8.83 25.62 0.59
N ARG A 172 9.51 24.54 0.98
CA ARG A 172 10.95 24.59 1.27
C ARG A 172 11.79 24.86 0.03
N GLY A 173 11.47 24.25 -1.10
CA GLY A 173 12.13 24.51 -2.38
C GLY A 173 11.96 25.95 -2.85
N LYS A 174 10.77 26.54 -2.68
CA LYS A 174 10.51 27.96 -3.02
C LYS A 174 11.24 28.95 -2.11
N ARG A 175 11.42 28.65 -0.83
CA ARG A 175 12.17 29.53 0.09
C ARG A 175 13.66 29.58 -0.20
N GLN A 176 14.25 28.53 -0.74
CA GLN A 176 15.66 28.54 -1.16
C GLN A 176 15.91 29.36 -2.43
N THR A 177 14.93 29.48 -3.33
CA THR A 177 15.05 30.27 -4.55
C THR A 177 14.86 31.77 -4.34
N TYR A 178 14.20 32.20 -3.25
CA TYR A 178 14.00 33.64 -2.93
C TYR A 178 15.07 34.23 -2.01
N SER A 179 16.02 33.43 -1.50
CA SER A 179 17.12 33.90 -0.62
C SER A 179 18.41 34.22 -1.38
N GLN A 180 18.42 34.17 -2.72
CA GLN A 180 19.57 34.47 -3.57
C GLN A 180 19.28 35.57 -4.60
N SER A 181 18.31 36.46 -4.34
CA SER A 181 18.05 37.65 -5.15
C SER A 181 18.14 38.91 -4.31
#